data_e0b03ffa8cf0bc55400fff4e97a46529
#
_entry.id   e0b03ffa8cf0bc55400fff4e97a46529
#
_cell.length_a   1.000
_cell.length_b   1.000
_cell.length_c   1.000
_cell.angle_alpha   90.00
_cell.angle_beta   90.00
_cell.angle_gamma   90.00
#
_symmetry.space_group_name_H-M   'P 1'
#
loop_
_entity.id
_entity.type
_entity.pdbx_description
1 polymer ?
#
loop_
_entity_poly.entity_id
_entity_poly.type
_entity_poly.pdbx_seq_one_letter_code
_entity_poly.pdbx_strand_id
1 'polypeptide(L)'
;MIREPAVAGRFYPANPRELKLQIEQLLGEAVATPKLHALGCVVPHAGYKYSGHVAGAVFQRLELPKKYIILCPRHYREGQALAIMS
;
A
#
# COMPACT_ATOMS: atom_id res chain seq x y z
N MET A 1 -11.70 -2.86 18.36
CA MET A 1 -11.32 -1.43 18.26
C MET A 1 -10.96 -1.10 16.83
N ILE A 2 -11.52 -0.04 16.29
CA ILE A 2 -11.18 0.43 14.93
C ILE A 2 -10.07 1.46 15.05
N ARG A 3 -9.00 1.28 14.28
CA ARG A 3 -7.94 2.27 14.17
C ARG A 3 -8.23 3.21 13.00
N GLU A 4 -8.34 4.50 13.29
CA GLU A 4 -8.48 5.51 12.26
C GLU A 4 -7.18 5.68 11.44
N PRO A 5 -7.29 6.08 10.15
CA PRO A 5 -6.11 6.35 9.33
C PRO A 5 -5.23 7.45 9.92
N ALA A 6 -3.99 7.12 10.25
CA ALA A 6 -3.09 8.05 10.95
C ALA A 6 -2.46 9.10 10.03
N VAL A 7 -2.34 8.82 8.73
CA VAL A 7 -1.57 9.66 7.78
C VAL A 7 -2.37 10.09 6.55
N ALA A 8 -3.70 9.94 6.60
CA ALA A 8 -4.59 10.45 5.56
C ALA A 8 -4.46 11.97 5.43
N GLY A 9 -4.35 12.46 4.21
CA GLY A 9 -4.10 13.88 3.92
C GLY A 9 -2.63 14.29 4.01
N ARG A 10 -1.75 13.41 4.46
CA ARG A 10 -0.30 13.64 4.58
C ARG A 10 0.50 12.75 3.64
N PHE A 11 0.31 11.43 3.72
CA PHE A 11 1.03 10.44 2.92
C PHE A 11 0.23 10.00 1.69
N TYR A 12 -1.07 10.20 1.71
CA TYR A 12 -2.01 9.93 0.62
C TYR A 12 -3.23 10.84 0.78
N PRO A 13 -4.02 11.07 -0.28
CA PRO A 13 -5.21 11.92 -0.20
C PRO A 13 -6.23 11.40 0.83
N ALA A 14 -6.76 12.30 1.65
CA ALA A 14 -7.81 11.96 2.61
C ALA A 14 -9.18 11.78 1.93
N ASN A 15 -9.40 12.48 0.81
CA ASN A 15 -10.64 12.38 0.04
C ASN A 15 -10.68 11.06 -0.72
N PRO A 16 -11.74 10.23 -0.55
CA PRO A 16 -11.80 8.91 -1.19
C PRO A 16 -11.74 8.94 -2.72
N ARG A 17 -12.34 9.96 -3.36
CA ARG A 17 -12.32 10.09 -4.82
C ARG A 17 -10.93 10.43 -5.34
N GLU A 18 -10.25 11.37 -4.69
CA GLU A 18 -8.88 11.75 -5.02
C GLU A 18 -7.91 10.59 -4.79
N LEU A 19 -8.07 9.88 -3.68
CA LEU A 19 -7.27 8.69 -3.37
C LEU A 19 -7.43 7.62 -4.46
N LYS A 20 -8.67 7.32 -4.85
CA LYS A 20 -8.95 6.34 -5.90
C LYS A 20 -8.30 6.73 -7.23
N LEU A 21 -8.46 7.98 -7.64
CA LEU A 21 -7.84 8.49 -8.87
C LEU A 21 -6.32 8.40 -8.83
N GLN A 22 -5.71 8.75 -7.71
CA GLN A 22 -4.26 8.66 -7.56
C GLN A 22 -3.77 7.20 -7.61
N ILE A 23 -4.47 6.28 -6.97
CA ILE A 23 -4.14 4.85 -7.03
C ILE A 23 -4.24 4.34 -8.47
N GLU A 24 -5.30 4.70 -9.19
CA GLU A 24 -5.48 4.33 -10.60
C GLU A 24 -4.34 4.85 -11.48
N GLN A 25 -3.90 6.09 -11.26
CA GLN A 25 -2.77 6.68 -11.96
C GLN A 25 -1.45 5.95 -11.64
N LEU A 26 -1.23 5.63 -10.38
CA LEU A 26 -0.01 4.94 -9.93
C LEU A 26 0.07 3.49 -10.41
N LEU A 27 -1.07 2.81 -10.53
CA LEU A 27 -1.14 1.47 -11.10
C LEU A 27 -0.93 1.51 -12.62
N GLY A 28 -1.28 2.61 -13.27
CA GLY A 28 -1.13 2.78 -14.71
C GLY A 28 -2.05 1.89 -15.54
N GLU A 29 -1.75 1.78 -16.83
CA GLU A 29 -2.50 0.92 -17.74
C GLU A 29 -2.24 -0.55 -17.47
N ALA A 30 -3.21 -1.39 -17.82
CA ALA A 30 -3.09 -2.83 -17.69
C ALA A 30 -1.88 -3.34 -18.50
N VAL A 31 -1.03 -4.13 -17.86
CA VAL A 31 0.12 -4.72 -18.53
C VAL A 31 -0.36 -5.85 -19.43
N ALA A 32 0.17 -5.93 -20.67
CA ALA A 32 -0.22 -6.94 -21.63
C ALA A 32 0.20 -8.37 -21.24
N THR A 33 1.12 -8.51 -20.31
CA THR A 33 1.58 -9.80 -19.78
C THR A 33 0.66 -10.32 -18.68
N PRO A 34 0.49 -11.66 -18.56
CA PRO A 34 -0.27 -12.23 -17.44
C PRO A 34 0.30 -11.78 -16.09
N LYS A 35 -0.57 -11.53 -15.13
CA LYS A 35 -0.16 -11.18 -13.76
C LYS A 35 0.50 -12.37 -13.08
N LEU A 36 1.47 -12.07 -12.23
CA LEU A 36 2.22 -13.08 -11.50
C LEU A 36 1.46 -13.50 -10.24
N HIS A 37 1.44 -14.80 -9.98
CA HIS A 37 1.04 -15.33 -8.69
C HIS A 37 2.27 -15.38 -7.78
N ALA A 38 2.33 -14.48 -6.80
CA ALA A 38 3.46 -14.37 -5.88
C ALA A 38 3.05 -14.76 -4.46
N LEU A 39 3.97 -15.38 -3.72
CA LEU A 39 3.78 -15.70 -2.29
C LEU A 39 3.86 -14.45 -1.42
N GLY A 40 4.56 -13.44 -1.86
CA GLY A 40 4.70 -12.17 -1.16
C GLY A 40 5.41 -11.16 -2.04
N CYS A 41 5.42 -9.91 -1.60
CA CYS A 41 6.16 -8.84 -2.26
C CYS A 41 6.66 -7.83 -1.23
N VAL A 42 7.64 -7.03 -1.64
CA VAL A 42 8.15 -5.90 -0.86
C VAL A 42 7.85 -4.63 -1.64
N VAL A 43 7.27 -3.67 -0.95
CA VAL A 43 6.98 -2.35 -1.52
C VAL A 43 7.49 -1.25 -0.58
N PRO A 44 7.88 -0.08 -1.11
CA PRO A 44 8.25 1.05 -0.27
C PRO A 44 7.04 1.58 0.50
N HIS A 45 7.28 2.22 1.64
CA HIS A 45 6.25 2.71 2.56
C HIS A 45 6.29 4.22 2.80
N ALA A 46 6.98 4.98 1.98
CA ALA A 46 6.91 6.44 2.01
C ALA A 46 5.56 6.94 1.49
N GLY A 47 5.30 8.23 1.64
CA GLY A 47 4.10 8.83 1.08
C GLY A 47 3.99 8.59 -0.44
N TYR A 48 2.78 8.59 -0.96
CA TYR A 48 2.49 8.28 -2.37
C TYR A 48 3.27 9.19 -3.33
N LYS A 49 3.45 10.46 -2.97
CA LYS A 49 4.24 11.42 -3.74
C LYS A 49 5.68 10.94 -3.99
N TYR A 50 6.26 10.22 -3.03
CA TYR A 50 7.67 9.83 -3.09
C TYR A 50 7.88 8.41 -3.62
N SER A 51 7.06 7.47 -3.22
CA SER A 51 7.27 6.05 -3.53
C SER A 51 6.05 5.33 -4.11
N GLY A 52 4.94 6.03 -4.30
CA GLY A 52 3.72 5.43 -4.82
C GLY A 52 3.90 4.82 -6.21
N HIS A 53 4.69 5.44 -7.07
CA HIS A 53 4.98 4.93 -8.42
C HIS A 53 5.74 3.59 -8.39
N VAL A 54 6.62 3.38 -7.41
CA VAL A 54 7.34 2.11 -7.23
C VAL A 54 6.38 1.04 -6.70
N ALA A 55 5.60 1.37 -5.67
CA ALA A 55 4.59 0.45 -5.14
C ALA A 55 3.56 0.06 -6.21
N GLY A 56 3.08 1.03 -6.99
CA GLY A 56 2.15 0.80 -8.09
C GLY A 56 2.73 -0.12 -9.16
N ALA A 57 4.00 0.05 -9.51
CA ALA A 57 4.69 -0.81 -10.47
C ALA A 57 4.79 -2.26 -10.00
N VAL A 58 4.89 -2.51 -8.70
CA VAL A 58 4.84 -3.86 -8.13
C VAL A 58 3.43 -4.41 -8.21
N PHE A 59 2.45 -3.71 -7.66
CA PHE A 59 1.08 -4.21 -7.56
C PHE A 59 0.43 -4.46 -8.91
N GLN A 60 0.71 -3.66 -9.93
CA GLN A 60 0.13 -3.86 -11.26
C GLN A 60 0.55 -5.19 -11.91
N ARG A 61 1.66 -5.78 -11.48
CA ARG A 61 2.20 -7.05 -12.00
C ARG A 61 1.70 -8.27 -11.24
N LEU A 62 1.02 -8.08 -10.12
CA LEU A 62 0.63 -9.16 -9.23
C LEU A 62 -0.85 -9.47 -9.33
N GLU A 63 -1.15 -10.77 -9.27
CA GLU A 63 -2.48 -11.25 -8.97
C GLU A 63 -2.75 -11.04 -7.47
N LEU A 64 -3.71 -10.16 -7.14
CA LEU A 64 -3.95 -9.76 -5.76
C LEU A 64 -4.89 -10.75 -5.06
N PRO A 65 -4.51 -11.28 -3.89
CA PRO A 65 -5.35 -12.19 -3.13
C PRO A 65 -6.47 -11.47 -2.40
N LYS A 66 -7.41 -12.21 -1.87
CA LYS A 66 -8.50 -11.66 -1.04
C LYS A 66 -8.07 -11.38 0.41
N LYS A 67 -7.01 -12.02 0.87
CA LYS A 67 -6.50 -11.88 2.24
C LYS A 67 -5.03 -11.52 2.21
N TYR A 68 -4.63 -10.62 3.10
CA TYR A 68 -3.27 -10.10 3.19
C TYR A 68 -2.73 -10.20 4.61
N ILE A 69 -1.45 -10.44 4.72
CA ILE A 69 -0.67 -10.16 5.92
C ILE A 69 0.31 -9.06 5.55
N ILE A 70 0.24 -7.93 6.22
CA ILE A 70 1.08 -6.77 5.96
C ILE A 70 2.04 -6.60 7.13
N LEU A 71 3.34 -6.62 6.84
CA LEU A 71 4.40 -6.38 7.80
C LEU A 71 5.00 -5.00 7.55
N CYS A 72 5.08 -4.19 8.58
CA CYS A 72 5.61 -2.83 8.51
C CYS A 72 6.70 -2.64 9.55
N PRO A 73 7.70 -1.77 9.27
CA PRO A 73 8.68 -1.42 10.28
C PRO A 73 8.05 -0.56 11.39
N ARG A 74 8.58 -0.69 12.60
CA ARG A 74 8.27 0.18 13.72
C ARG A 74 9.25 1.35 13.73
N HIS A 75 8.75 2.57 13.52
CA HIS A 75 9.58 3.77 13.47
C HIS A 75 9.83 4.41 14.85
N TYR A 76 8.97 4.11 15.83
CA TYR A 76 9.03 4.69 17.18
C TYR A 76 9.27 3.59 18.21
N ARG A 77 9.78 3.99 19.37
CA ARG A 77 10.08 3.05 20.47
C ARG A 77 8.85 2.65 21.27
N GLU A 78 7.78 3.45 21.20
CA GLU A 78 6.53 3.20 21.91
C GLU A 78 5.85 1.94 21.38
N GLY A 79 5.11 1.28 22.25
CA GLY A 79 4.35 0.07 21.94
C GLY A 79 5.17 -1.21 22.05
N GLN A 80 4.53 -2.31 21.75
CA GLN A 80 5.14 -3.63 21.81
C GLN A 80 6.07 -3.87 20.63
N ALA A 81 7.05 -4.78 20.80
CA ALA A 81 7.97 -5.15 19.73
C ALA A 81 7.25 -5.78 18.52
N LEU A 82 6.16 -6.48 18.80
CA LEU A 82 5.26 -7.05 17.80
C LEU A 82 3.83 -6.72 18.18
N ALA A 83 3.06 -6.20 17.25
CA ALA A 83 1.66 -5.86 17.45
C ALA A 83 0.84 -6.20 16.21
N ILE A 84 -0.41 -6.61 16.43
CA ILE A 84 -1.37 -6.86 15.35
C ILE A 84 -2.50 -5.86 15.49
N MET A 85 -2.92 -5.29 14.37
CA MET A 85 -4.12 -4.46 14.29
C MET A 85 -5.33 -5.35 14.03
N SER A 86 -6.35 -5.16 14.82
CA SER A 86 -7.64 -5.85 14.66
C SER A 86 -8.72 -4.88 14.16
#